data_3997ae35f22f7aa5697f3cb82457757e
#
_entry.id   3997ae35f22f7aa5697f3cb82457757e
#
_cell.length_a   1.000
_cell.length_b   1.000
_cell.length_c   1.000
_cell.angle_alpha   90.00
_cell.angle_beta   90.00
_cell.angle_gamma   90.00
#
_symmetry.space_group_name_H-M   'P 1'
#
loop_
_entity.id
_entity.type
_entity.pdbx_description
1 polymer ?
#
loop_
_entity_poly.entity_id
_entity_poly.type
_entity_poly.pdbx_seq_one_letter_code
_entity_poly.pdbx_strand_id
1 'polypeptide(L)'
;MLSRKERLKPDPKNSVPYRLKRFSKTPKGYALGALLLLTLLGGFAPLGPRGIAHAAVAALAALVFDAAVARALHRKIPFSVGGLITGLIIADVLSPLTPIWVMVLTIFIALGSKHVLKRGRKPLFNPAAFGLLASIVVFSTAQSWWAAMPLRPLWEVAVFLAVGIFVAVRVQKYASVLVFLGTYFALMMALAVLHLGLASATPADARRSSHTLSMRSRT
;
A
#
# COMPACT_ATOMS: atom_id res chain seq x y z
N MET A 1 6.26 -54.71 -7.69
CA MET A 1 6.12 -54.30 -6.27
C MET A 1 7.26 -53.38 -5.90
N LEU A 2 7.01 -52.06 -5.79
CA LEU A 2 8.06 -51.07 -5.49
C LEU A 2 8.57 -51.23 -4.07
N SER A 3 9.90 -51.22 -3.88
CA SER A 3 10.56 -51.35 -2.58
C SER A 3 10.06 -50.28 -1.60
N ARG A 4 9.96 -50.63 -0.29
CA ARG A 4 9.54 -49.73 0.79
C ARG A 4 10.39 -48.42 0.85
N LYS A 5 11.65 -48.49 0.40
CA LYS A 5 12.56 -47.32 0.30
C LYS A 5 12.21 -46.35 -0.83
N GLU A 6 11.57 -46.84 -1.91
CA GLU A 6 11.12 -45.99 -3.02
C GLU A 6 9.85 -45.19 -2.69
N ARG A 7 9.01 -45.71 -1.78
CA ARG A 7 7.81 -45.02 -1.30
C ARG A 7 8.13 -43.88 -0.32
N LEU A 8 9.34 -43.81 0.22
CA LEU A 8 9.78 -42.82 1.19
C LEU A 8 10.59 -41.66 0.57
N LYS A 9 10.84 -41.73 -0.75
CA LYS A 9 11.47 -40.53 -1.43
C LYS A 9 10.43 -39.42 -1.49
N PRO A 10 10.72 -38.25 -0.87
CA PRO A 10 9.82 -37.10 -0.96
C PRO A 10 9.65 -36.73 -2.43
N ASP A 11 8.39 -36.64 -2.87
CA ASP A 11 8.06 -36.22 -4.23
C ASP A 11 8.77 -34.86 -4.49
N PRO A 12 9.65 -34.78 -5.52
CA PRO A 12 10.38 -33.54 -5.83
C PRO A 12 9.44 -32.35 -6.09
N LYS A 13 8.18 -32.62 -6.45
CA LYS A 13 7.13 -31.59 -6.60
C LYS A 13 6.64 -31.02 -5.25
N ASN A 14 6.90 -31.70 -4.14
CA ASN A 14 6.57 -31.23 -2.78
C ASN A 14 7.75 -30.59 -2.06
N SER A 15 8.93 -30.53 -2.68
CA SER A 15 10.08 -29.84 -2.11
C SER A 15 9.83 -28.32 -2.01
N VAL A 16 10.29 -27.73 -0.89
CA VAL A 16 10.15 -26.30 -0.62
C VAL A 16 10.65 -25.42 -1.79
N PRO A 17 11.84 -25.70 -2.41
CA PRO A 17 12.35 -24.90 -3.53
C PRO A 17 11.43 -24.99 -4.77
N TYR A 18 10.84 -26.15 -5.05
CA TYR A 18 9.92 -26.28 -6.18
C TYR A 18 8.63 -25.48 -5.96
N ARG A 19 8.06 -25.53 -4.75
CA ARG A 19 6.87 -24.75 -4.39
C ARG A 19 7.13 -23.25 -4.43
N LEU A 20 8.29 -22.79 -3.95
CA LEU A 20 8.72 -21.41 -4.00
C LEU A 20 8.90 -20.93 -5.45
N LYS A 21 9.58 -21.71 -6.30
CA LYS A 21 9.75 -21.42 -7.73
C LYS A 21 8.41 -21.36 -8.49
N ARG A 22 7.45 -22.21 -8.11
CA ARG A 22 6.11 -22.15 -8.69
C ARG A 22 5.34 -20.93 -8.20
N PHE A 23 5.46 -20.58 -6.92
CA PHE A 23 4.82 -19.40 -6.33
C PHE A 23 5.35 -18.10 -6.94
N SER A 24 6.66 -17.95 -7.13
CA SER A 24 7.26 -16.75 -7.72
C SER A 24 6.74 -16.44 -9.13
N LYS A 25 6.21 -17.45 -9.86
CA LYS A 25 5.59 -17.28 -11.18
C LYS A 25 4.10 -16.90 -11.13
N THR A 26 3.51 -16.76 -9.94
CA THR A 26 2.11 -16.35 -9.79
C THR A 26 1.99 -14.83 -9.73
N PRO A 27 0.83 -14.23 -10.09
CA PRO A 27 0.58 -12.80 -9.93
C PRO A 27 0.84 -12.28 -8.51
N LYS A 28 0.49 -13.08 -7.49
CA LYS A 28 0.77 -12.75 -6.08
C LYS A 28 2.26 -12.79 -5.75
N GLY A 29 3.01 -13.73 -6.35
CA GLY A 29 4.46 -13.81 -6.20
C GLY A 29 5.16 -12.58 -6.79
N TYR A 30 4.77 -12.15 -7.99
CA TYR A 30 5.30 -10.93 -8.59
C TYR A 30 4.99 -9.69 -7.76
N ALA A 31 3.74 -9.53 -7.29
CA ALA A 31 3.35 -8.41 -6.45
C ALA A 31 4.12 -8.38 -5.12
N LEU A 32 4.27 -9.53 -4.46
CA LEU A 32 5.05 -9.62 -3.22
C LEU A 32 6.53 -9.30 -3.47
N GLY A 33 7.13 -9.86 -4.53
CA GLY A 33 8.52 -9.59 -4.88
C GLY A 33 8.77 -8.11 -5.19
N ALA A 34 7.86 -7.47 -5.93
CA ALA A 34 7.93 -6.05 -6.22
C ALA A 34 7.82 -5.20 -4.95
N LEU A 35 6.85 -5.49 -4.05
CA LEU A 35 6.71 -4.77 -2.78
C LEU A 35 7.97 -4.91 -1.93
N LEU A 36 8.51 -6.11 -1.77
CA LEU A 36 9.75 -6.31 -1.02
C LEU A 36 10.93 -5.55 -1.63
N LEU A 37 11.04 -5.54 -2.96
CA LEU A 37 12.08 -4.77 -3.64
C LEU A 37 11.91 -3.26 -3.36
N LEU A 38 10.68 -2.75 -3.49
CA LEU A 38 10.39 -1.33 -3.24
C LEU A 38 10.63 -0.95 -1.77
N THR A 39 10.21 -1.79 -0.82
CA THR A 39 10.48 -1.63 0.61
C THR A 39 12.00 -1.56 0.89
N LEU A 40 12.79 -2.44 0.27
CA LEU A 40 14.25 -2.45 0.42
C LEU A 40 14.90 -1.20 -0.18
N LEU A 41 14.50 -0.81 -1.39
CA LEU A 41 14.96 0.43 -2.02
C LEU A 41 14.59 1.65 -1.17
N GLY A 42 13.37 1.66 -0.61
CA GLY A 42 12.93 2.65 0.36
C GLY A 42 13.82 2.74 1.60
N GLY A 43 14.47 1.66 1.98
CA GLY A 43 15.38 1.59 3.11
C GLY A 43 16.57 2.55 3.05
N PHE A 44 16.97 2.96 1.84
CA PHE A 44 18.04 3.95 1.63
C PHE A 44 17.59 5.41 1.81
N ALA A 45 16.28 5.67 2.04
CA ALA A 45 15.78 7.00 2.36
C ALA A 45 16.16 7.45 3.77
N PRO A 46 16.12 8.74 4.07
CA PRO A 46 16.41 9.27 5.41
C PRO A 46 15.61 8.62 6.54
N LEU A 47 14.35 8.26 6.29
CA LEU A 47 13.49 7.52 7.22
C LEU A 47 13.43 6.00 6.92
N GLY A 48 14.29 5.53 6.03
CA GLY A 48 14.29 4.15 5.55
C GLY A 48 14.40 3.08 6.64
N PRO A 49 15.30 3.18 7.61
CA PRO A 49 15.38 2.20 8.71
C PRO A 49 14.08 2.07 9.50
N ARG A 50 13.38 3.19 9.75
CA ARG A 50 12.05 3.16 10.38
C ARG A 50 11.01 2.52 9.46
N GLY A 51 11.04 2.84 8.16
CA GLY A 51 10.16 2.24 7.18
C GLY A 51 10.33 0.72 7.09
N ILE A 52 11.56 0.22 7.06
CA ILE A 52 11.84 -1.23 7.09
C ILE A 52 11.31 -1.85 8.39
N ALA A 53 11.52 -1.21 9.55
CA ALA A 53 10.98 -1.69 10.82
C ALA A 53 9.44 -1.74 10.78
N HIS A 54 8.78 -0.70 10.23
CA HIS A 54 7.33 -0.70 10.03
C HIS A 54 6.89 -1.84 9.12
N ALA A 55 7.58 -2.08 8.00
CA ALA A 55 7.27 -3.17 7.07
C ALA A 55 7.41 -4.55 7.74
N ALA A 56 8.43 -4.75 8.58
CA ALA A 56 8.62 -5.98 9.34
C ALA A 56 7.49 -6.19 10.36
N VAL A 57 7.13 -5.15 11.12
CA VAL A 57 6.01 -5.20 12.08
C VAL A 57 4.69 -5.43 11.35
N ALA A 58 4.47 -4.78 10.20
CA ALA A 58 3.28 -4.96 9.38
C ALA A 58 3.14 -6.39 8.86
N ALA A 59 4.24 -6.97 8.37
CA ALA A 59 4.27 -8.37 7.94
C ALA A 59 3.90 -9.31 9.10
N LEU A 60 4.49 -9.09 10.28
CA LEU A 60 4.20 -9.88 11.48
C LEU A 60 2.73 -9.72 11.91
N ALA A 61 2.22 -8.49 11.99
CA ALA A 61 0.83 -8.21 12.33
C ALA A 61 -0.16 -8.89 11.37
N ALA A 62 0.12 -8.85 10.06
CA ALA A 62 -0.69 -9.53 9.07
C ALA A 62 -0.69 -11.06 9.23
N LEU A 63 0.48 -11.65 9.53
CA LEU A 63 0.60 -13.09 9.78
C LEU A 63 -0.13 -13.49 11.07
N VAL A 64 0.00 -12.72 12.13
CA VAL A 64 -0.68 -12.96 13.41
C VAL A 64 -2.19 -12.88 13.23
N PHE A 65 -2.69 -11.86 12.52
CA PHE A 65 -4.11 -11.73 12.23
C PHE A 65 -4.65 -12.92 11.42
N ASP A 66 -3.96 -13.28 10.33
CA ASP A 66 -4.39 -14.42 9.50
C ASP A 66 -4.34 -15.74 10.29
N ALA A 67 -3.35 -15.93 11.17
CA ALA A 67 -3.26 -17.09 12.05
C ALA A 67 -4.42 -17.13 13.06
N ALA A 68 -4.76 -15.99 13.68
CA ALA A 68 -5.86 -15.87 14.61
C ALA A 68 -7.21 -16.21 13.94
N VAL A 69 -7.44 -15.65 12.75
CA VAL A 69 -8.64 -15.93 11.95
C VAL A 69 -8.68 -17.37 11.50
N ALA A 70 -7.56 -17.94 11.06
CA ALA A 70 -7.50 -19.35 10.67
C ALA A 70 -7.85 -20.28 11.82
N ARG A 71 -7.34 -19.98 13.03
CA ARG A 71 -7.65 -20.73 14.25
C ARG A 71 -9.13 -20.60 14.62
N ALA A 72 -9.67 -19.38 14.60
CA ALA A 72 -11.08 -19.12 14.92
C ALA A 72 -12.04 -19.82 13.94
N LEU A 73 -11.65 -19.93 12.67
CA LEU A 73 -12.46 -20.57 11.62
C LEU A 73 -12.06 -22.02 11.35
N HIS A 74 -11.25 -22.65 12.21
CA HIS A 74 -10.75 -24.02 12.09
C HIS A 74 -10.18 -24.37 10.71
N ARG A 75 -9.46 -23.40 10.08
CA ARG A 75 -8.85 -23.59 8.76
C ARG A 75 -7.47 -24.22 8.89
N LYS A 76 -7.13 -25.11 7.95
CA LYS A 76 -5.83 -25.82 7.92
C LYS A 76 -4.65 -24.88 7.55
N ILE A 77 -4.89 -23.78 6.85
CA ILE A 77 -3.84 -22.85 6.38
C ILE A 77 -3.82 -21.64 7.31
N PRO A 78 -2.74 -21.44 8.08
CA PRO A 78 -2.67 -20.41 9.11
C PRO A 78 -2.49 -18.99 8.57
N PHE A 79 -2.01 -18.80 7.35
CA PHE A 79 -1.77 -17.46 6.78
C PHE A 79 -2.04 -17.41 5.28
N SER A 80 -2.31 -16.22 4.79
CA SER A 80 -2.52 -15.96 3.36
C SER A 80 -1.47 -14.98 2.84
N VAL A 81 -0.92 -15.28 1.66
CA VAL A 81 -0.04 -14.35 0.95
C VAL A 81 -0.74 -13.00 0.70
N GLY A 82 -2.06 -13.03 0.50
CA GLY A 82 -2.85 -11.80 0.34
C GLY A 82 -2.88 -10.93 1.59
N GLY A 83 -2.84 -11.52 2.79
CA GLY A 83 -2.72 -10.79 4.05
C GLY A 83 -1.37 -10.09 4.15
N LEU A 84 -0.29 -10.80 3.84
CA LEU A 84 1.06 -10.25 3.84
C LEU A 84 1.21 -9.08 2.84
N ILE A 85 0.72 -9.24 1.61
CA ILE A 85 0.70 -8.17 0.61
C ILE A 85 -0.08 -6.95 1.13
N THR A 86 -1.23 -7.15 1.77
CA THR A 86 -2.02 -6.06 2.35
C THR A 86 -1.25 -5.32 3.44
N GLY A 87 -0.59 -6.04 4.35
CA GLY A 87 0.24 -5.46 5.40
C GLY A 87 1.40 -4.64 4.86
N LEU A 88 2.13 -5.17 3.87
CA LEU A 88 3.24 -4.47 3.23
C LEU A 88 2.78 -3.21 2.50
N ILE A 89 1.67 -3.26 1.73
CA ILE A 89 1.12 -2.07 1.07
C ILE A 89 0.80 -0.98 2.11
N ILE A 90 0.18 -1.34 3.24
CA ILE A 90 -0.15 -0.37 4.29
C ILE A 90 1.12 0.24 4.88
N ALA A 91 2.14 -0.58 5.17
CA ALA A 91 3.41 -0.09 5.69
C ALA A 91 4.14 0.83 4.71
N ASP A 92 4.12 0.51 3.41
CA ASP A 92 4.79 1.28 2.37
C ASP A 92 4.09 2.61 2.07
N VAL A 93 2.77 2.70 2.31
CA VAL A 93 1.96 3.90 2.04
C VAL A 93 1.87 4.82 3.25
N LEU A 94 1.71 4.28 4.47
CA LEU A 94 1.69 5.09 5.68
C LEU A 94 3.06 5.75 5.93
N SER A 95 3.03 6.96 6.49
CA SER A 95 4.26 7.64 6.90
C SER A 95 5.02 6.80 7.93
N PRO A 96 6.36 6.67 7.84
CA PRO A 96 7.19 6.04 8.87
C PRO A 96 7.15 6.75 10.23
N LEU A 97 6.56 7.95 10.28
CA LEU A 97 6.33 8.69 11.51
C LEU A 97 5.00 8.30 12.17
N THR A 98 4.14 7.54 11.48
CA THR A 98 2.89 7.05 12.07
C THR A 98 3.20 6.11 13.25
N PRO A 99 2.52 6.27 14.40
CA PRO A 99 2.70 5.35 15.51
C PRO A 99 2.42 3.90 15.12
N ILE A 100 3.26 2.97 15.57
CA ILE A 100 3.17 1.54 15.21
C ILE A 100 1.79 0.96 15.53
N TRP A 101 1.19 1.35 16.66
CA TRP A 101 -0.13 0.85 17.06
C TRP A 101 -1.23 1.27 16.07
N VAL A 102 -1.15 2.49 15.50
CA VAL A 102 -2.08 2.97 14.46
C VAL A 102 -1.94 2.12 13.20
N MET A 103 -0.71 1.83 12.79
CA MET A 103 -0.45 0.96 11.64
C MET A 103 -0.99 -0.46 11.86
N VAL A 104 -0.76 -1.03 13.05
CA VAL A 104 -1.29 -2.37 13.38
C VAL A 104 -2.81 -2.40 13.38
N LEU A 105 -3.48 -1.40 13.95
CA LEU A 105 -4.94 -1.28 13.90
C LEU A 105 -5.43 -1.12 12.46
N THR A 106 -4.76 -0.31 11.65
CA THR A 106 -5.07 -0.15 10.22
C THR A 106 -5.01 -1.49 9.49
N ILE A 107 -3.99 -2.31 9.76
CA ILE A 107 -3.85 -3.66 9.18
C ILE A 107 -5.01 -4.56 9.63
N PHE A 108 -5.39 -4.51 10.89
CA PHE A 108 -6.49 -5.31 11.43
C PHE A 108 -7.83 -4.90 10.82
N ILE A 109 -8.08 -3.59 10.66
CA ILE A 109 -9.26 -3.07 9.96
C ILE A 109 -9.26 -3.55 8.50
N ALA A 110 -8.13 -3.43 7.81
CA ALA A 110 -7.98 -3.86 6.42
C ALA A 110 -8.23 -5.36 6.25
N LEU A 111 -7.59 -6.18 7.07
CA LEU A 111 -7.75 -7.64 6.98
C LEU A 111 -9.11 -8.10 7.49
N GLY A 112 -9.68 -7.41 8.49
CA GLY A 112 -11.04 -7.65 8.96
C GLY A 112 -12.08 -7.38 7.88
N SER A 113 -11.92 -6.29 7.13
CA SER A 113 -12.86 -5.89 6.07
C SER A 113 -13.06 -7.00 5.01
N LYS A 114 -12.03 -7.75 4.67
CA LYS A 114 -12.13 -8.88 3.72
C LYS A 114 -13.02 -10.02 4.21
N HIS A 115 -13.27 -10.10 5.53
CA HIS A 115 -14.15 -11.13 6.12
C HIS A 115 -15.57 -10.62 6.30
N VAL A 116 -15.74 -9.33 6.61
CA VAL A 116 -17.03 -8.68 6.84
C VAL A 116 -17.63 -8.17 5.54
N LEU A 117 -16.85 -7.42 4.75
CA LEU A 117 -17.30 -6.77 3.51
C LEU A 117 -16.98 -7.66 2.29
N LYS A 118 -17.74 -8.74 2.16
CA LYS A 118 -17.60 -9.69 1.04
C LYS A 118 -18.92 -9.96 0.35
N ARG A 119 -18.88 -10.13 -0.96
CA ARG A 119 -19.99 -10.64 -1.76
C ARG A 119 -19.63 -12.04 -2.23
N GLY A 120 -20.24 -13.06 -1.62
CA GLY A 120 -19.86 -14.46 -1.82
C GLY A 120 -18.44 -14.76 -1.33
N ARG A 121 -17.55 -15.22 -2.23
CA ARG A 121 -16.14 -15.54 -1.91
C ARG A 121 -15.15 -14.42 -2.13
N LYS A 122 -15.57 -13.29 -2.71
CA LYS A 122 -14.68 -12.18 -3.06
C LYS A 122 -14.91 -10.99 -2.12
N PRO A 123 -13.85 -10.32 -1.65
CA PRO A 123 -13.98 -9.06 -0.91
C PRO A 123 -14.57 -7.99 -1.84
N LEU A 124 -15.44 -7.13 -1.30
CA LEU A 124 -16.10 -6.07 -2.05
C LEU A 124 -15.12 -4.94 -2.42
N PHE A 125 -14.21 -4.63 -1.50
CA PHE A 125 -13.18 -3.61 -1.66
C PHE A 125 -11.79 -4.23 -1.58
N ASN A 126 -10.78 -3.54 -2.13
CA ASN A 126 -9.39 -3.86 -1.87
C ASN A 126 -9.11 -3.64 -0.37
N PRO A 127 -8.69 -4.66 0.39
CA PRO A 127 -8.50 -4.54 1.83
C PRO A 127 -7.48 -3.46 2.22
N ALA A 128 -6.37 -3.33 1.47
CA ALA A 128 -5.37 -2.31 1.75
C ALA A 128 -5.93 -0.89 1.55
N ALA A 129 -6.63 -0.65 0.44
CA ALA A 129 -7.25 0.65 0.17
C ALA A 129 -8.30 1.00 1.22
N PHE A 130 -9.13 0.03 1.64
CA PHE A 130 -10.12 0.24 2.70
C PHE A 130 -9.47 0.58 4.03
N GLY A 131 -8.42 -0.15 4.43
CA GLY A 131 -7.68 0.12 5.66
C GLY A 131 -7.02 1.51 5.66
N LEU A 132 -6.39 1.89 4.55
CA LEU A 132 -5.78 3.21 4.39
C LEU A 132 -6.82 4.33 4.45
N LEU A 133 -7.97 4.18 3.79
CA LEU A 133 -9.06 5.14 3.89
C LEU A 133 -9.56 5.26 5.33
N ALA A 134 -9.78 4.14 6.00
CA ALA A 134 -10.19 4.13 7.40
C ALA A 134 -9.16 4.83 8.31
N SER A 135 -7.85 4.64 8.04
CA SER A 135 -6.80 5.29 8.82
C SER A 135 -6.77 6.81 8.67
N ILE A 136 -7.11 7.34 7.48
CA ILE A 136 -7.27 8.79 7.29
C ILE A 136 -8.44 9.31 8.12
N VAL A 137 -9.60 8.64 8.01
CA VAL A 137 -10.85 9.10 8.63
C VAL A 137 -10.80 8.99 10.16
N VAL A 138 -10.26 7.88 10.68
CA VAL A 138 -10.28 7.58 12.12
C VAL A 138 -9.09 8.17 12.87
N PHE A 139 -7.91 8.13 12.25
CA PHE A 139 -6.64 8.51 12.91
C PHE A 139 -5.99 9.75 12.31
N SER A 140 -6.60 10.36 11.27
CA SER A 140 -6.03 11.51 10.55
C SER A 140 -4.58 11.25 10.09
N THR A 141 -4.29 10.04 9.62
CA THR A 141 -2.93 9.65 9.25
C THR A 141 -2.47 10.34 7.97
N ALA A 142 -1.20 10.74 7.95
CA ALA A 142 -0.54 11.16 6.72
C ALA A 142 -0.21 9.92 5.87
N GLN A 143 -0.56 9.98 4.59
CA GLN A 143 -0.23 8.96 3.60
C GLN A 143 0.84 9.52 2.68
N SER A 144 2.00 8.92 2.73
CA SER A 144 3.08 9.19 1.79
C SER A 144 3.82 7.89 1.58
N TRP A 145 4.16 7.58 0.34
CA TRP A 145 5.19 6.59 0.12
C TRP A 145 6.45 7.12 0.80
N TRP A 146 6.88 6.50 1.90
CA TRP A 146 8.10 6.90 2.60
C TRP A 146 9.36 6.65 1.78
N ALA A 147 9.25 5.79 0.79
CA ALA A 147 10.13 5.71 -0.34
C ALA A 147 10.06 6.96 -1.22
N ALA A 148 9.51 8.04 -0.70
CA ALA A 148 9.05 9.21 -1.41
C ALA A 148 10.09 9.86 -2.30
N MET A 149 9.62 10.14 -3.47
CA MET A 149 10.29 10.62 -4.64
C MET A 149 10.93 12.01 -4.60
N PRO A 150 10.51 13.01 -3.80
CA PRO A 150 10.99 14.39 -3.97
C PRO A 150 12.48 14.59 -3.71
N LEU A 151 13.13 13.69 -3.00
CA LEU A 151 14.54 13.82 -2.60
C LEU A 151 15.42 12.68 -3.16
N ARG A 152 14.91 11.94 -4.15
CA ARG A 152 15.60 10.77 -4.67
C ARG A 152 16.23 11.01 -6.04
N PRO A 153 17.36 10.38 -6.32
CA PRO A 153 17.97 10.46 -7.64
C PRO A 153 17.05 9.84 -8.71
N LEU A 154 17.06 10.42 -9.91
CA LEU A 154 16.19 10.02 -11.02
C LEU A 154 16.26 8.53 -11.39
N TRP A 155 17.38 7.86 -11.13
CA TRP A 155 17.50 6.43 -11.40
C TRP A 155 16.57 5.58 -10.49
N GLU A 156 16.31 5.99 -9.25
CA GLU A 156 15.36 5.30 -8.39
C GLU A 156 13.93 5.44 -8.91
N VAL A 157 13.57 6.62 -9.40
CA VAL A 157 12.28 6.85 -10.07
C VAL A 157 12.12 5.93 -11.28
N ALA A 158 13.19 5.80 -12.08
CA ALA A 158 13.20 4.90 -13.23
C ALA A 158 13.02 3.43 -12.82
N VAL A 159 13.67 2.99 -11.73
CA VAL A 159 13.47 1.63 -11.18
C VAL A 159 12.04 1.42 -10.71
N PHE A 160 11.46 2.38 -9.96
CA PHE A 160 10.06 2.30 -9.53
C PHE A 160 9.10 2.18 -10.72
N LEU A 161 9.31 3.01 -11.73
CA LEU A 161 8.49 2.99 -12.95
C LEU A 161 8.63 1.65 -13.69
N ALA A 162 9.85 1.17 -13.86
CA ALA A 162 10.13 -0.11 -14.52
C ALA A 162 9.48 -1.29 -13.77
N VAL A 163 9.61 -1.34 -12.43
CA VAL A 163 8.96 -2.36 -11.60
C VAL A 163 7.45 -2.25 -11.69
N GLY A 164 6.89 -1.04 -11.63
CA GLY A 164 5.46 -0.80 -11.75
C GLY A 164 4.90 -1.28 -13.10
N ILE A 165 5.54 -0.91 -14.20
CA ILE A 165 5.18 -1.34 -15.56
C ILE A 165 5.29 -2.86 -15.66
N PHE A 166 6.41 -3.45 -15.23
CA PHE A 166 6.61 -4.90 -15.27
C PHE A 166 5.49 -5.65 -14.55
N VAL A 167 5.14 -5.22 -13.33
CA VAL A 167 4.07 -5.85 -12.55
C VAL A 167 2.71 -5.64 -13.22
N ALA A 168 2.39 -4.44 -13.69
CA ALA A 168 1.12 -4.14 -14.35
C ALA A 168 0.91 -5.01 -15.61
N VAL A 169 1.94 -5.16 -16.43
CA VAL A 169 1.90 -6.01 -17.62
C VAL A 169 1.81 -7.49 -17.24
N ARG A 170 2.63 -7.93 -16.25
CA ARG A 170 2.67 -9.34 -15.86
C ARG A 170 1.39 -9.82 -15.18
N VAL A 171 0.73 -8.95 -14.44
CA VAL A 171 -0.57 -9.22 -13.79
C VAL A 171 -1.75 -8.95 -14.74
N GLN A 172 -1.48 -8.47 -15.96
CA GLN A 172 -2.48 -8.10 -16.97
C GLN A 172 -3.52 -7.09 -16.45
N LYS A 173 -3.07 -6.12 -15.65
CA LYS A 173 -3.90 -5.04 -15.08
C LYS A 173 -3.55 -3.66 -15.63
N TYR A 174 -2.79 -3.60 -16.72
CA TYR A 174 -2.34 -2.34 -17.33
C TYR A 174 -3.50 -1.40 -17.68
N ALA A 175 -4.61 -1.93 -18.22
CA ALA A 175 -5.78 -1.12 -18.53
C ALA A 175 -6.37 -0.46 -17.28
N SER A 176 -6.49 -1.21 -16.16
CA SER A 176 -6.96 -0.66 -14.88
C SER A 176 -6.01 0.40 -14.31
N VAL A 177 -4.69 0.22 -14.49
CA VAL A 177 -3.67 1.20 -14.06
C VAL A 177 -3.79 2.48 -14.89
N LEU A 178 -3.95 2.36 -16.23
CA LEU A 178 -4.12 3.53 -17.11
C LEU A 178 -5.39 4.31 -16.80
N VAL A 179 -6.52 3.62 -16.59
CA VAL A 179 -7.77 4.26 -16.19
C VAL A 179 -7.61 4.99 -14.86
N PHE A 180 -6.96 4.35 -13.86
CA PHE A 180 -6.71 4.96 -12.56
C PHE A 180 -5.84 6.22 -12.69
N LEU A 181 -4.72 6.14 -13.42
CA LEU A 181 -3.83 7.28 -13.65
C LEU A 181 -4.55 8.40 -14.40
N GLY A 182 -5.29 8.08 -15.47
CA GLY A 182 -6.06 9.07 -16.22
C GLY A 182 -7.09 9.77 -15.35
N THR A 183 -7.85 9.01 -14.54
CA THR A 183 -8.83 9.58 -13.60
C THR A 183 -8.14 10.47 -12.55
N TYR A 184 -7.00 10.01 -12.00
CA TYR A 184 -6.24 10.77 -11.02
C TYR A 184 -5.74 12.11 -11.60
N PHE A 185 -5.13 12.10 -12.79
CA PHE A 185 -4.67 13.32 -13.45
C PHE A 185 -5.82 14.25 -13.83
N ALA A 186 -6.94 13.72 -14.33
CA ALA A 186 -8.12 14.51 -14.63
C ALA A 186 -8.68 15.18 -13.39
N LEU A 187 -8.76 14.47 -12.27
CA LEU A 187 -9.21 15.01 -11.00
C LEU A 187 -8.25 16.08 -10.47
N MET A 188 -6.94 15.84 -10.51
CA MET A 188 -5.93 16.82 -10.07
C MET A 188 -5.97 18.09 -10.93
N MET A 189 -6.13 17.94 -12.26
CA MET A 189 -6.28 19.08 -13.16
C MET A 189 -7.56 19.87 -12.86
N ALA A 190 -8.69 19.18 -12.66
CA ALA A 190 -9.95 19.84 -12.31
C ALA A 190 -9.85 20.61 -11.00
N LEU A 191 -9.24 20.02 -9.97
CA LEU A 191 -9.00 20.70 -8.69
C LEU A 191 -8.06 21.90 -8.82
N ALA A 192 -7.00 21.79 -9.62
CA ALA A 192 -6.08 22.89 -9.87
C ALA A 192 -6.79 24.06 -10.57
N VAL A 193 -7.58 23.80 -11.59
CA VAL A 193 -8.37 24.82 -12.31
C VAL A 193 -9.39 25.47 -11.38
N LEU A 194 -10.09 24.68 -10.57
CA LEU A 194 -11.07 25.18 -9.60
C LEU A 194 -10.38 26.09 -8.54
N HIS A 195 -9.23 25.65 -8.03
CA HIS A 195 -8.49 26.41 -7.03
C HIS A 195 -7.95 27.73 -7.60
N LEU A 196 -7.45 27.73 -8.84
CA LEU A 196 -7.02 28.95 -9.55
C LEU A 196 -8.21 29.85 -9.84
N GLY A 197 -9.36 29.29 -10.25
CA GLY A 197 -10.60 30.04 -10.46
C GLY A 197 -11.11 30.71 -9.19
N LEU A 198 -11.09 30.02 -8.06
CA LEU A 198 -11.46 30.59 -6.76
C LEU A 198 -10.47 31.66 -6.28
N ALA A 199 -9.17 31.45 -6.50
CA ALA A 199 -8.14 32.43 -6.14
C ALA A 199 -8.23 33.73 -6.96
N SER A 200 -8.66 33.63 -8.24
CA SER A 200 -8.88 34.79 -9.11
C SER A 200 -10.20 35.50 -8.83
N ALA A 201 -11.18 34.78 -8.25
CA ALA A 201 -12.50 35.34 -7.91
C ALA A 201 -12.52 36.09 -6.55
N THR A 202 -11.47 36.00 -5.73
CA THR A 202 -11.34 36.79 -4.51
C THR A 202 -11.07 38.27 -4.92
N PRO A 203 -11.99 39.23 -4.68
CA PRO A 203 -11.83 40.61 -5.14
C PRO A 203 -10.60 41.23 -4.48
N ALA A 204 -9.81 41.95 -5.28
CA ALA A 204 -8.69 42.80 -4.81
C ALA A 204 -9.13 43.85 -3.77
N ASP A 205 -10.42 44.05 -3.59
CA ASP A 205 -11.03 44.98 -2.62
C ASP A 205 -10.84 44.59 -1.15
N ALA A 206 -10.73 43.30 -0.83
CA ALA A 206 -10.50 42.87 0.56
C ALA A 206 -9.12 43.31 1.09
N ARG A 207 -8.13 43.49 0.22
CA ARG A 207 -6.80 43.98 0.59
C ARG A 207 -6.73 45.49 0.74
N ARG A 208 -7.56 46.25 0.02
CA ARG A 208 -7.61 47.72 0.16
C ARG A 208 -8.30 48.15 1.45
N SER A 209 -9.34 47.45 1.87
CA SER A 209 -10.06 47.79 3.11
C SER A 209 -9.23 47.57 4.37
N SER A 210 -8.34 46.55 4.41
CA SER A 210 -7.45 46.31 5.55
C SER A 210 -6.32 47.35 5.65
N HIS A 211 -5.84 47.88 4.53
CA HIS A 211 -4.81 48.93 4.53
C HIS A 211 -5.36 50.30 4.94
N THR A 212 -6.59 50.62 4.56
CA THR A 212 -7.24 51.91 4.94
C THR A 212 -7.65 51.94 6.41
N LEU A 213 -8.03 50.80 6.98
CA LEU A 213 -8.34 50.69 8.42
C LEU A 213 -7.09 50.77 9.29
N SER A 214 -5.94 50.25 8.82
CA SER A 214 -4.67 50.33 9.54
C SER A 214 -4.06 51.74 9.56
N MET A 215 -4.33 52.60 8.58
CA MET A 215 -3.87 54.00 8.56
C MET A 215 -4.73 54.91 9.43
N ARG A 216 -6.01 54.58 9.66
CA ARG A 216 -6.92 55.41 10.48
C ARG A 216 -6.76 55.21 11.98
N SER A 217 -6.05 54.19 12.42
CA SER A 217 -5.77 53.88 13.83
C SER A 217 -4.44 54.46 14.32
N ARG A 218 -3.72 55.22 13.47
CA ARG A 218 -2.41 55.84 13.81
C ARG A 218 -2.44 57.40 13.80
N THR A 219 -3.60 57.99 13.69
CA THR A 219 -3.84 59.43 13.91
C THR A 219 -4.76 59.59 15.13
#